data_658f8598b22c37cf8020df6344041e6d
#
_entry.id   658f8598b22c37cf8020df6344041e6d
#
_cell.length_a   1.000
_cell.length_b   1.000
_cell.length_c   1.000
_cell.angle_alpha   90.00
_cell.angle_beta   90.00
_cell.angle_gamma   90.00
#
_symmetry.space_group_name_H-M   'P 1'
#
loop_
_entity.id
_entity.type
_entity.pdbx_description
1 polymer ?
#
loop_
_entity_poly.entity_id
_entity_poly.type
_entity_poly.pdbx_seq_one_letter_code
_entity_poly.pdbx_strand_id
1 'polypeptide(L)'
;MQAVKVFNNNAVSVVMPDGREAILVGNGLGFGRRPGDVIDKSRVSKVYYVQNELQTKFLKMLDNVTPQVMQAAERISLAAEEQGILLSSKSTISLVDHISFALERVEKGTFLPNLVLSETRMLYPKEYAVGQRALELVRQFCGVQLPEDEAGYIALHLVAGTVDGALAYDTVKFVKAVKEIICDTYHCTFEEESLETTRLTVHLKFLAARILRAHSLAGRRAGIHVYGAFAARQPQRSVLAAHQCLSAAGI
;
A
#
# COMPACT_ATOMS: atom_id res chain seq x y z
N MET A 1 9.04 25.87 18.23
CA MET A 1 8.24 25.90 16.99
C MET A 1 6.82 26.26 17.39
N GLN A 2 6.12 27.08 16.60
CA GLN A 2 4.74 27.48 16.85
C GLN A 2 3.83 26.80 15.83
N ALA A 3 2.62 26.39 16.27
CA ALA A 3 1.62 25.85 15.38
C ALA A 3 1.15 26.93 14.39
N VAL A 4 1.17 26.62 13.11
CA VAL A 4 0.56 27.43 12.06
C VAL A 4 -0.92 27.04 11.91
N LYS A 5 -1.18 25.72 11.88
CA LYS A 5 -2.52 25.17 11.83
C LYS A 5 -2.58 23.94 12.73
N VAL A 6 -3.67 23.76 13.46
CA VAL A 6 -3.98 22.54 14.21
C VAL A 6 -5.01 21.76 13.41
N PHE A 7 -4.67 20.57 12.93
CA PHE A 7 -5.57 19.72 12.14
C PHE A 7 -6.50 18.91 13.05
N ASN A 8 -5.90 18.29 14.07
CA ASN A 8 -6.61 17.50 15.06
C ASN A 8 -5.75 17.35 16.32
N ASN A 9 -6.19 16.54 17.28
CA ASN A 9 -5.49 16.34 18.56
C ASN A 9 -4.06 15.80 18.43
N ASN A 10 -3.68 15.23 17.28
CA ASN A 10 -2.40 14.55 17.07
C ASN A 10 -1.56 15.13 15.94
N ALA A 11 -2.10 16.09 15.16
CA ALA A 11 -1.40 16.65 14.00
C ALA A 11 -1.48 18.18 13.97
N VAL A 12 -0.32 18.83 13.76
CA VAL A 12 -0.19 20.29 13.64
C VAL A 12 0.75 20.63 12.49
N SER A 13 0.49 21.74 11.76
CA SER A 13 1.52 22.28 10.87
C SER A 13 2.34 23.35 11.59
N VAL A 14 3.61 23.40 11.24
CA VAL A 14 4.60 24.36 11.75
C VAL A 14 5.49 24.86 10.63
N VAL A 15 6.11 26.02 10.83
CA VAL A 15 7.29 26.41 10.05
C VAL A 15 8.53 25.99 10.82
N MET A 16 9.38 25.19 10.15
CA MET A 16 10.64 24.74 10.71
C MET A 16 11.68 25.87 10.73
N PRO A 17 12.77 25.77 11.53
CA PRO A 17 13.79 26.80 11.58
C PRO A 17 14.47 27.12 10.24
N ASP A 18 14.43 26.18 9.29
CA ASP A 18 14.95 26.34 7.93
C ASP A 18 13.94 26.99 6.95
N GLY A 19 12.79 27.46 7.47
CA GLY A 19 11.73 28.13 6.70
C GLY A 19 10.78 27.17 5.96
N ARG A 20 11.01 25.85 6.00
CA ARG A 20 10.11 24.87 5.38
C ARG A 20 8.88 24.62 6.23
N GLU A 21 7.74 24.47 5.58
CA GLU A 21 6.53 24.00 6.26
C GLU A 21 6.62 22.50 6.52
N ALA A 22 6.23 22.07 7.72
CA ALA A 22 6.18 20.66 8.09
C ALA A 22 4.92 20.36 8.90
N ILE A 23 4.44 19.11 8.77
CA ILE A 23 3.40 18.57 9.62
C ILE A 23 4.08 17.72 10.68
N LEU A 24 3.80 18.03 11.92
CA LEU A 24 4.23 17.27 13.08
C LEU A 24 3.07 16.36 13.50
N VAL A 25 3.35 15.08 13.68
CA VAL A 25 2.39 14.10 14.19
C VAL A 25 2.92 13.53 15.50
N GLY A 26 2.03 13.39 16.48
CA GLY A 26 2.35 12.84 17.78
C GLY A 26 1.14 12.80 18.71
N ASN A 27 1.12 11.86 19.64
CA ASN A 27 -0.02 11.66 20.53
C ASN A 27 -0.31 12.91 21.39
N GLY A 28 -1.52 13.45 21.25
CA GLY A 28 -1.97 14.65 21.98
C GLY A 28 -1.21 15.93 21.61
N LEU A 29 -0.46 15.96 20.51
CA LEU A 29 0.37 17.08 20.11
C LEU A 29 -0.45 18.35 19.85
N GLY A 30 -1.62 18.20 19.25
CA GLY A 30 -2.56 19.29 18.96
C GLY A 30 -3.68 19.46 19.98
N PHE A 31 -3.74 18.60 21.03
CA PHE A 31 -4.83 18.65 22.01
C PHE A 31 -4.85 19.95 22.78
N GLY A 32 -5.98 20.67 22.71
CA GLY A 32 -6.17 21.97 23.35
C GLY A 32 -5.29 23.10 22.78
N ARG A 33 -4.61 22.90 21.66
CA ARG A 33 -3.75 23.86 21.00
C ARG A 33 -4.49 24.70 19.98
N ARG A 34 -3.97 25.93 19.77
CA ARG A 34 -4.44 26.89 18.77
C ARG A 34 -3.28 27.33 17.89
N PRO A 35 -3.55 27.87 16.70
CA PRO A 35 -2.51 28.56 15.92
C PRO A 35 -1.79 29.58 16.77
N GLY A 36 -0.44 29.57 16.70
CA GLY A 36 0.46 30.39 17.52
C GLY A 36 1.01 29.70 18.78
N ASP A 37 0.38 28.61 19.26
CA ASP A 37 0.87 27.92 20.45
C ASP A 37 2.21 27.19 20.20
N VAL A 38 3.03 27.15 21.25
CA VAL A 38 4.32 26.44 21.22
C VAL A 38 4.08 24.92 21.25
N ILE A 39 4.68 24.22 20.31
CA ILE A 39 4.60 22.77 20.20
C ILE A 39 5.70 22.09 21.01
N ASP A 40 5.30 21.12 21.83
CA ASP A 40 6.20 20.28 22.61
C ASP A 40 6.88 19.24 21.69
N LYS A 41 8.17 19.45 21.45
CA LYS A 41 9.00 18.58 20.60
C LYS A 41 9.11 17.15 21.10
N SER A 42 9.01 16.92 22.40
CA SER A 42 9.10 15.57 22.99
C SER A 42 7.94 14.66 22.61
N ARG A 43 6.83 15.24 22.20
CA ARG A 43 5.63 14.51 21.76
C ARG A 43 5.58 14.25 20.26
N VAL A 44 6.58 14.74 19.51
CA VAL A 44 6.61 14.54 18.05
C VAL A 44 7.11 13.14 17.74
N SER A 45 6.24 12.31 17.19
CA SER A 45 6.59 10.96 16.72
C SER A 45 7.13 10.99 15.29
N LYS A 46 6.53 11.81 14.41
CA LYS A 46 6.93 11.92 12.99
C LYS A 46 6.85 13.36 12.48
N VAL A 47 7.71 13.65 11.49
CA VAL A 47 7.78 14.95 10.80
C VAL A 47 7.63 14.72 9.30
N TYR A 48 6.66 15.41 8.68
CA TYR A 48 6.41 15.39 7.24
C TYR A 48 6.64 16.77 6.66
N TYR A 49 7.69 16.94 5.83
CA TYR A 49 7.97 18.22 5.18
C TYR A 49 7.04 18.44 3.98
N VAL A 50 6.39 19.61 3.91
CA VAL A 50 5.47 19.96 2.82
C VAL A 50 6.29 20.44 1.63
N GLN A 51 6.50 19.59 0.61
CA GLN A 51 7.31 19.92 -0.57
C GLN A 51 6.63 19.66 -1.93
N ASN A 52 5.43 19.04 -1.97
CA ASN A 52 4.76 18.72 -3.22
C ASN A 52 3.23 18.50 -3.10
N GLU A 53 2.56 18.29 -4.24
CA GLU A 53 1.11 18.09 -4.33
C GLU A 53 0.56 16.92 -3.47
N LEU A 54 1.35 15.86 -3.27
CA LEU A 54 0.98 14.73 -2.41
C LEU A 54 0.77 15.18 -0.96
N GLN A 55 1.56 16.11 -0.49
CA GLN A 55 1.50 16.63 0.86
C GLN A 55 0.34 17.62 1.03
N THR A 56 0.01 18.36 -0.02
CA THR A 56 -1.21 19.19 -0.03
C THR A 56 -2.48 18.31 0.04
N LYS A 57 -2.48 17.14 -0.62
CA LYS A 57 -3.57 16.16 -0.47
C LYS A 57 -3.63 15.58 0.94
N PHE A 58 -2.48 15.28 1.53
CA PHE A 58 -2.40 14.81 2.91
C PHE A 58 -2.93 15.85 3.92
N LEU A 59 -2.61 17.12 3.72
CA LEU A 59 -3.16 18.22 4.55
C LEU A 59 -4.70 18.25 4.50
N LYS A 60 -5.28 18.15 3.32
CA LYS A 60 -6.74 18.09 3.14
C LYS A 60 -7.36 16.85 3.76
N MET A 61 -6.64 15.72 3.68
CA MET A 61 -7.08 14.46 4.28
C MET A 61 -7.08 14.52 5.81
N LEU A 62 -6.07 15.16 6.43
CA LEU A 62 -5.98 15.29 7.89
C LEU A 62 -7.15 16.06 8.52
N ASP A 63 -7.81 16.96 7.79
CA ASP A 63 -9.01 17.65 8.26
C ASP A 63 -10.19 16.68 8.48
N ASN A 64 -10.23 15.54 7.77
CA ASN A 64 -11.30 14.54 7.79
C ASN A 64 -10.92 13.22 8.49
N VAL A 65 -9.65 13.02 8.83
CA VAL A 65 -9.16 11.77 9.45
C VAL A 65 -9.30 11.85 10.96
N THR A 66 -9.92 10.83 11.55
CA THR A 66 -10.06 10.73 13.01
C THR A 66 -8.72 10.42 13.68
N PRO A 67 -8.50 10.89 14.94
CA PRO A 67 -7.30 10.54 15.72
C PRO A 67 -7.09 9.03 15.85
N GLN A 68 -8.16 8.26 15.90
CA GLN A 68 -8.14 6.80 16.02
C GLN A 68 -7.52 6.14 14.78
N VAL A 69 -7.85 6.61 13.58
CA VAL A 69 -7.25 6.14 12.33
C VAL A 69 -5.75 6.46 12.28
N MET A 70 -5.36 7.66 12.72
CA MET A 70 -3.94 8.03 12.81
C MET A 70 -3.18 7.12 13.75
N GLN A 71 -3.73 6.82 14.93
CA GLN A 71 -3.12 5.92 15.90
C GLN A 71 -3.02 4.49 15.36
N ALA A 72 -4.09 3.98 14.71
CA ALA A 72 -4.05 2.66 14.09
C ALA A 72 -2.95 2.58 13.02
N ALA A 73 -2.86 3.54 12.11
CA ALA A 73 -1.84 3.58 11.05
C ALA A 73 -0.41 3.68 11.61
N GLU A 74 -0.19 4.46 12.68
CA GLU A 74 1.10 4.54 13.37
C GLU A 74 1.49 3.20 13.97
N ARG A 75 0.56 2.52 14.66
CA ARG A 75 0.80 1.19 15.25
C ARG A 75 1.05 0.13 14.20
N ILE A 76 0.35 0.17 13.07
CA ILE A 76 0.60 -0.73 11.94
C ILE A 76 2.01 -0.47 11.37
N SER A 77 2.40 0.79 11.23
CA SER A 77 3.74 1.14 10.75
C SER A 77 4.84 0.62 11.68
N LEU A 78 4.66 0.75 13.00
CA LEU A 78 5.58 0.19 14.01
C LEU A 78 5.64 -1.35 13.94
N ALA A 79 4.49 -2.02 13.80
CA ALA A 79 4.43 -3.47 13.64
C ALA A 79 5.16 -3.95 12.35
N ALA A 80 5.11 -3.16 11.27
CA ALA A 80 5.87 -3.43 10.06
C ALA A 80 7.38 -3.26 10.29
N GLU A 81 7.80 -2.21 10.97
CA GLU A 81 9.20 -1.96 11.32
C GLU A 81 9.77 -3.09 12.21
N GLU A 82 9.00 -3.60 13.18
CA GLU A 82 9.34 -4.76 14.02
C GLU A 82 9.61 -6.03 13.19
N GLN A 83 8.96 -6.19 12.02
CA GLN A 83 9.18 -7.29 11.08
C GLN A 83 10.30 -6.98 10.05
N GLY A 84 11.00 -5.86 10.19
CA GLY A 84 12.06 -5.44 9.28
C GLY A 84 11.57 -4.83 7.97
N ILE A 85 10.29 -4.44 7.89
CA ILE A 85 9.74 -3.77 6.72
C ILE A 85 9.98 -2.27 6.87
N LEU A 86 10.96 -1.76 6.14
CA LEU A 86 11.34 -0.34 6.19
C LEU A 86 10.37 0.49 5.34
N LEU A 87 9.51 1.23 5.99
CA LEU A 87 8.50 2.07 5.36
C LEU A 87 9.01 3.48 5.09
N SER A 88 8.66 4.03 3.95
CA SER A 88 8.85 5.45 3.65
C SER A 88 7.81 6.30 4.38
N SER A 89 8.09 7.58 4.59
CA SER A 89 7.11 8.53 5.17
C SER A 89 5.79 8.58 4.38
N LYS A 90 5.83 8.30 3.06
CA LYS A 90 4.65 8.24 2.19
C LYS A 90 3.75 7.04 2.50
N SER A 91 4.32 5.97 3.03
CA SER A 91 3.59 4.73 3.32
C SER A 91 2.57 4.91 4.43
N THR A 92 2.92 5.61 5.50
CA THR A 92 1.99 5.91 6.59
C THR A 92 0.81 6.77 6.10
N ILE A 93 1.07 7.73 5.20
CA ILE A 93 0.03 8.55 4.57
C ILE A 93 -0.93 7.68 3.76
N SER A 94 -0.37 6.79 2.93
CA SER A 94 -1.15 5.86 2.10
C SER A 94 -1.97 4.87 2.95
N LEU A 95 -1.43 4.43 4.10
CA LEU A 95 -2.13 3.59 5.05
C LEU A 95 -3.31 4.33 5.71
N VAL A 96 -3.11 5.58 6.14
CA VAL A 96 -4.18 6.40 6.72
C VAL A 96 -5.33 6.57 5.73
N ASP A 97 -5.01 6.89 4.48
CA ASP A 97 -5.99 7.04 3.41
C ASP A 97 -6.77 5.72 3.18
N HIS A 98 -6.04 4.61 3.05
CA HIS A 98 -6.66 3.29 2.86
C HIS A 98 -7.57 2.89 4.02
N ILE A 99 -7.12 3.04 5.28
CA ILE A 99 -7.89 2.69 6.46
C ILE A 99 -9.17 3.56 6.54
N SER A 100 -9.06 4.86 6.25
CA SER A 100 -10.22 5.76 6.23
C SER A 100 -11.28 5.30 5.24
N PHE A 101 -10.87 4.96 4.01
CA PHE A 101 -11.79 4.44 2.99
C PHE A 101 -12.34 3.04 3.33
N ALA A 102 -11.54 2.18 3.97
CA ALA A 102 -12.00 0.87 4.41
C ALA A 102 -13.10 0.98 5.48
N LEU A 103 -12.93 1.88 6.45
CA LEU A 103 -13.94 2.16 7.48
C LEU A 103 -15.22 2.73 6.86
N GLU A 104 -15.10 3.68 5.93
CA GLU A 104 -16.25 4.25 5.22
C GLU A 104 -17.03 3.17 4.42
N ARG A 105 -16.32 2.23 3.76
CA ARG A 105 -16.95 1.09 3.07
C ARG A 105 -17.74 0.20 4.04
N VAL A 106 -17.16 -0.13 5.18
CA VAL A 106 -17.84 -0.97 6.20
C VAL A 106 -19.07 -0.25 6.73
N GLU A 107 -18.99 1.06 7.02
CA GLU A 107 -20.13 1.84 7.46
C GLU A 107 -21.28 1.86 6.43
N LYS A 108 -20.93 1.91 5.14
CA LYS A 108 -21.90 1.85 4.03
C LYS A 108 -22.35 0.42 3.68
N GLY A 109 -21.88 -0.60 4.39
CA GLY A 109 -22.17 -2.02 4.08
C GLY A 109 -21.60 -2.48 2.73
N THR A 110 -20.58 -1.80 2.20
CA THR A 110 -19.94 -2.13 0.92
C THR A 110 -18.64 -2.89 1.19
N PHE A 111 -18.46 -4.03 0.53
CA PHE A 111 -17.25 -4.83 0.64
C PHE A 111 -16.51 -4.84 -0.69
N LEU A 112 -15.18 -4.74 -0.61
CA LEU A 112 -14.30 -4.84 -1.77
C LEU A 112 -13.53 -6.15 -1.69
N PRO A 113 -13.91 -7.18 -2.49
CA PRO A 113 -13.19 -8.46 -2.49
C PRO A 113 -11.79 -8.27 -3.05
N ASN A 114 -10.80 -8.87 -2.38
CA ASN A 114 -9.42 -8.83 -2.83
C ASN A 114 -9.13 -10.02 -3.77
N LEU A 115 -9.26 -9.78 -5.06
CA LEU A 115 -9.08 -10.82 -6.09
C LEU A 115 -7.66 -11.37 -6.20
N VAL A 116 -6.70 -10.83 -5.46
CA VAL A 116 -5.29 -11.26 -5.43
C VAL A 116 -4.82 -11.61 -4.01
N LEU A 117 -5.77 -11.93 -3.11
CA LEU A 117 -5.47 -12.21 -1.70
C LEU A 117 -4.54 -13.41 -1.54
N SER A 118 -4.80 -14.49 -2.27
CA SER A 118 -4.00 -15.72 -2.26
C SER A 118 -2.57 -15.47 -2.72
N GLU A 119 -2.40 -14.79 -3.86
CA GLU A 119 -1.09 -14.44 -4.39
C GLU A 119 -0.35 -13.47 -3.44
N THR A 120 -1.07 -12.53 -2.83
CA THR A 120 -0.48 -11.60 -1.86
C THR A 120 0.06 -12.35 -0.65
N ARG A 121 -0.72 -13.28 -0.09
CA ARG A 121 -0.32 -14.12 1.04
C ARG A 121 0.93 -14.94 0.71
N MET A 122 0.99 -15.52 -0.47
CA MET A 122 2.10 -16.35 -0.92
C MET A 122 3.37 -15.55 -1.24
N LEU A 123 3.23 -14.39 -1.90
CA LEU A 123 4.37 -13.59 -2.35
C LEU A 123 4.95 -12.67 -1.28
N TYR A 124 4.12 -12.25 -0.33
CA TYR A 124 4.42 -11.26 0.70
C TYR A 124 3.94 -11.72 2.08
N PRO A 125 4.39 -12.91 2.56
CA PRO A 125 3.85 -13.51 3.79
C PRO A 125 4.12 -12.66 5.04
N LYS A 126 5.24 -11.94 5.11
CA LYS A 126 5.55 -11.04 6.24
C LYS A 126 4.62 -9.84 6.27
N GLU A 127 4.45 -9.19 5.14
CA GLU A 127 3.57 -8.03 4.99
C GLU A 127 2.11 -8.43 5.20
N TYR A 128 1.72 -9.64 4.76
CA TYR A 128 0.38 -10.18 5.02
C TYR A 128 0.15 -10.45 6.51
N ALA A 129 1.13 -11.00 7.24
CA ALA A 129 1.02 -11.19 8.68
C ALA A 129 0.86 -9.84 9.42
N VAL A 130 1.55 -8.78 8.97
CA VAL A 130 1.32 -7.43 9.49
C VAL A 130 -0.08 -6.94 9.11
N GLY A 131 -0.55 -7.23 7.88
CA GLY A 131 -1.91 -6.92 7.43
C GLY A 131 -2.99 -7.56 8.33
N GLN A 132 -2.83 -8.83 8.70
CA GLN A 132 -3.72 -9.50 9.65
C GLN A 132 -3.71 -8.82 11.02
N ARG A 133 -2.53 -8.50 11.57
CA ARG A 133 -2.40 -7.74 12.82
C ARG A 133 -3.03 -6.34 12.71
N ALA A 134 -2.99 -5.74 11.53
CA ALA A 134 -3.61 -4.44 11.28
C ALA A 134 -5.14 -4.47 11.45
N LEU A 135 -5.81 -5.56 11.08
CA LEU A 135 -7.26 -5.70 11.30
C LEU A 135 -7.59 -5.62 12.81
N GLU A 136 -6.77 -6.24 13.64
CA GLU A 136 -6.93 -6.20 15.10
C GLU A 136 -6.67 -4.80 15.66
N LEU A 137 -5.62 -4.12 15.15
CA LEU A 137 -5.30 -2.76 15.56
C LEU A 137 -6.42 -1.78 15.15
N VAL A 138 -6.96 -1.90 13.94
CA VAL A 138 -8.11 -1.08 13.52
C VAL A 138 -9.32 -1.35 14.40
N ARG A 139 -9.62 -2.60 14.72
CA ARG A 139 -10.70 -2.94 15.66
C ARG A 139 -10.45 -2.32 17.04
N GLN A 140 -9.22 -2.38 17.56
CA GLN A 140 -8.87 -1.83 18.87
C GLN A 140 -9.01 -0.31 18.94
N PHE A 141 -8.54 0.42 17.92
CA PHE A 141 -8.51 1.89 17.95
C PHE A 141 -9.77 2.53 17.37
N CYS A 142 -10.36 1.93 16.33
CA CYS A 142 -11.51 2.48 15.62
C CYS A 142 -12.85 1.79 15.98
N GLY A 143 -12.82 0.66 16.72
CA GLY A 143 -14.03 -0.08 17.11
C GLY A 143 -14.72 -0.84 15.98
N VAL A 144 -14.12 -0.91 14.80
CA VAL A 144 -14.70 -1.50 13.58
C VAL A 144 -13.91 -2.74 13.18
N GLN A 145 -14.62 -3.84 12.90
CA GLN A 145 -14.04 -5.06 12.35
C GLN A 145 -13.99 -4.96 10.83
N LEU A 146 -12.79 -4.92 10.26
CA LEU A 146 -12.57 -5.00 8.83
C LEU A 146 -12.62 -6.45 8.34
N PRO A 147 -13.08 -6.71 7.09
CA PRO A 147 -13.02 -8.04 6.48
C PRO A 147 -11.58 -8.49 6.21
N GLU A 148 -11.37 -9.81 6.07
CA GLU A 148 -10.04 -10.40 5.84
C GLU A 148 -9.35 -9.88 4.57
N ASP A 149 -10.14 -9.58 3.54
CA ASP A 149 -9.64 -8.98 2.28
C ASP A 149 -8.78 -7.72 2.51
N GLU A 150 -9.09 -6.95 3.55
CA GLU A 150 -8.37 -5.73 3.88
C GLU A 150 -6.95 -6.02 4.40
N ALA A 151 -6.69 -7.19 4.99
CA ALA A 151 -5.34 -7.60 5.35
C ALA A 151 -4.42 -7.69 4.11
N GLY A 152 -4.95 -8.21 3.00
CA GLY A 152 -4.23 -8.26 1.72
C GLY A 152 -3.99 -6.87 1.12
N TYR A 153 -4.96 -5.98 1.17
CA TYR A 153 -4.78 -4.60 0.70
C TYR A 153 -3.76 -3.85 1.54
N ILE A 154 -3.82 -3.96 2.87
CA ILE A 154 -2.84 -3.37 3.78
C ILE A 154 -1.45 -3.94 3.50
N ALA A 155 -1.31 -5.26 3.30
CA ALA A 155 -0.04 -5.87 2.92
C ALA A 155 0.54 -5.26 1.64
N LEU A 156 -0.28 -5.05 0.60
CA LEU A 156 0.17 -4.42 -0.64
C LEU A 156 0.56 -2.95 -0.45
N HIS A 157 -0.12 -2.21 0.43
CA HIS A 157 0.29 -0.85 0.82
C HIS A 157 1.64 -0.84 1.52
N LEU A 158 1.91 -1.82 2.40
CA LEU A 158 3.20 -1.97 3.07
C LEU A 158 4.32 -2.26 2.05
N VAL A 159 4.11 -3.23 1.15
CA VAL A 159 5.08 -3.54 0.08
C VAL A 159 5.33 -2.33 -0.81
N ALA A 160 4.27 -1.66 -1.28
CA ALA A 160 4.38 -0.46 -2.13
C ALA A 160 5.10 0.69 -1.42
N GLY A 161 5.06 0.71 -0.11
CA GLY A 161 5.73 1.68 0.75
C GLY A 161 7.23 1.47 0.91
N THR A 162 7.77 0.32 0.53
CA THR A 162 9.22 0.05 0.52
C THR A 162 9.88 0.66 -0.72
N VAL A 163 11.21 0.77 -0.69
CA VAL A 163 11.99 1.36 -1.80
C VAL A 163 11.78 0.61 -3.13
N ASP A 164 11.60 -0.71 -3.06
CA ASP A 164 11.43 -1.59 -4.24
C ASP A 164 9.97 -1.94 -4.55
N GLY A 165 9.01 -1.44 -3.77
CA GLY A 165 7.64 -1.91 -3.79
C GLY A 165 6.70 -1.29 -4.84
N ALA A 166 7.17 -0.33 -5.63
CA ALA A 166 6.31 0.42 -6.56
C ALA A 166 5.54 -0.46 -7.58
N LEU A 167 6.02 -1.68 -7.84
CA LEU A 167 5.43 -2.63 -8.80
C LEU A 167 4.74 -3.82 -8.11
N ALA A 168 4.54 -3.77 -6.79
CA ALA A 168 4.01 -4.91 -6.03
C ALA A 168 2.65 -5.37 -6.53
N TYR A 169 1.72 -4.45 -6.68
CA TYR A 169 0.36 -4.76 -7.12
C TYR A 169 0.33 -5.32 -8.56
N ASP A 170 1.11 -4.73 -9.46
CA ASP A 170 1.22 -5.21 -10.84
C ASP A 170 1.89 -6.59 -10.90
N THR A 171 2.86 -6.86 -10.02
CA THR A 171 3.49 -8.18 -9.88
C THR A 171 2.47 -9.24 -9.48
N VAL A 172 1.64 -8.96 -8.47
CA VAL A 172 0.64 -9.91 -7.98
C VAL A 172 -0.42 -10.19 -9.07
N LYS A 173 -0.88 -9.14 -9.75
CA LYS A 173 -1.81 -9.28 -10.89
C LYS A 173 -1.22 -10.10 -12.03
N PHE A 174 0.05 -9.88 -12.37
CA PHE A 174 0.74 -10.64 -13.39
C PHE A 174 0.78 -12.13 -13.04
N VAL A 175 1.20 -12.47 -11.81
CA VAL A 175 1.27 -13.85 -11.34
C VAL A 175 -0.10 -14.52 -11.42
N LYS A 176 -1.15 -13.84 -10.93
CA LYS A 176 -2.53 -14.35 -11.02
C LYS A 176 -2.94 -14.61 -12.46
N ALA A 177 -2.77 -13.65 -13.34
CA ALA A 177 -3.17 -13.77 -14.74
C ALA A 177 -2.46 -14.92 -15.46
N VAL A 178 -1.15 -15.13 -15.19
CA VAL A 178 -0.43 -16.26 -15.78
C VAL A 178 -0.92 -17.60 -15.22
N LYS A 179 -1.19 -17.71 -13.92
CA LYS A 179 -1.77 -18.92 -13.32
C LYS A 179 -3.12 -19.24 -13.93
N GLU A 180 -4.00 -18.25 -14.11
CA GLU A 180 -5.31 -18.41 -14.76
C GLU A 180 -5.17 -18.94 -16.20
N ILE A 181 -4.27 -18.35 -17.01
CA ILE A 181 -4.00 -18.80 -18.37
C ILE A 181 -3.53 -20.27 -18.39
N ILE A 182 -2.66 -20.66 -17.46
CA ILE A 182 -2.18 -22.05 -17.37
C ILE A 182 -3.35 -22.97 -17.01
N CYS A 183 -4.16 -22.62 -16.00
CA CYS A 183 -5.34 -23.41 -15.62
C CYS A 183 -6.31 -23.60 -16.78
N ASP A 184 -6.62 -22.52 -17.51
CA ASP A 184 -7.55 -22.56 -18.65
C ASP A 184 -6.99 -23.39 -19.80
N THR A 185 -5.67 -23.29 -20.07
CA THR A 185 -5.04 -23.98 -21.21
C THR A 185 -4.87 -25.48 -20.97
N TYR A 186 -4.47 -25.86 -19.75
CA TYR A 186 -4.15 -27.25 -19.40
C TYR A 186 -5.24 -27.94 -18.59
N HIS A 187 -6.36 -27.24 -18.32
CA HIS A 187 -7.49 -27.73 -17.51
C HIS A 187 -7.04 -28.28 -16.15
N CYS A 188 -6.11 -27.57 -15.50
CA CYS A 188 -5.55 -27.92 -14.19
C CYS A 188 -5.96 -26.92 -13.12
N THR A 189 -5.73 -27.29 -11.87
CA THR A 189 -5.87 -26.41 -10.71
C THR A 189 -4.56 -26.36 -9.96
N PHE A 190 -4.24 -25.19 -9.38
CA PHE A 190 -3.08 -25.05 -8.51
C PHE A 190 -3.49 -25.33 -7.06
N GLU A 191 -2.80 -26.26 -6.43
CA GLU A 191 -2.89 -26.51 -5.00
C GLU A 191 -2.00 -25.50 -4.29
N GLU A 192 -2.60 -24.56 -3.52
CA GLU A 192 -1.90 -23.39 -2.99
C GLU A 192 -0.70 -23.73 -2.10
N GLU A 193 -0.79 -24.84 -1.34
CA GLU A 193 0.25 -25.26 -0.40
C GLU A 193 1.29 -26.23 -1.03
N SER A 194 1.14 -26.56 -2.32
CA SER A 194 2.09 -27.46 -2.97
C SER A 194 3.45 -26.77 -3.23
N LEU A 195 4.52 -27.57 -3.20
CA LEU A 195 5.87 -27.08 -3.46
C LEU A 195 6.01 -26.56 -4.90
N GLU A 196 5.35 -27.24 -5.85
CA GLU A 196 5.34 -26.89 -7.27
C GLU A 196 4.68 -25.54 -7.50
N THR A 197 3.50 -25.32 -6.91
CA THR A 197 2.79 -24.04 -6.97
C THR A 197 3.61 -22.91 -6.36
N THR A 198 4.23 -23.17 -5.21
CA THR A 198 5.11 -22.20 -4.54
C THR A 198 6.29 -21.82 -5.42
N ARG A 199 6.99 -22.81 -5.99
CA ARG A 199 8.14 -22.58 -6.89
C ARG A 199 7.73 -21.79 -8.12
N LEU A 200 6.66 -22.20 -8.81
CA LEU A 200 6.14 -21.48 -9.98
C LEU A 200 5.82 -20.04 -9.63
N THR A 201 5.11 -19.81 -8.54
CA THR A 201 4.69 -18.48 -8.08
C THR A 201 5.91 -17.58 -7.83
N VAL A 202 6.97 -18.10 -7.19
CA VAL A 202 8.23 -17.36 -6.96
C VAL A 202 8.94 -17.05 -8.28
N HIS A 203 9.02 -18.01 -9.21
CA HIS A 203 9.59 -17.76 -10.53
C HIS A 203 8.82 -16.70 -11.31
N LEU A 204 7.49 -16.75 -11.30
CA LEU A 204 6.64 -15.74 -11.92
C LEU A 204 6.81 -14.36 -11.28
N LYS A 205 7.03 -14.27 -9.96
CA LYS A 205 7.38 -13.01 -9.29
C LYS A 205 8.64 -12.38 -9.87
N PHE A 206 9.72 -13.16 -10.01
CA PHE A 206 10.97 -12.65 -10.58
C PHE A 206 10.81 -12.27 -12.06
N LEU A 207 10.07 -13.06 -12.83
CA LEU A 207 9.77 -12.75 -14.23
C LEU A 207 8.98 -11.44 -14.33
N ALA A 208 7.92 -11.27 -13.54
CA ALA A 208 7.13 -10.04 -13.46
C ALA A 208 8.03 -8.83 -13.15
N ALA A 209 8.89 -8.93 -12.13
CA ALA A 209 9.79 -7.84 -11.75
C ALA A 209 10.71 -7.42 -12.90
N ARG A 210 11.22 -8.37 -13.70
CA ARG A 210 12.06 -8.10 -14.88
C ARG A 210 11.27 -7.41 -15.99
N ILE A 211 10.09 -7.93 -16.34
CA ILE A 211 9.24 -7.40 -17.41
C ILE A 211 8.76 -6.00 -17.04
N LEU A 212 8.21 -5.82 -15.84
CA LEU A 212 7.64 -4.53 -15.40
C LEU A 212 8.71 -3.45 -15.27
N ARG A 213 9.92 -3.80 -14.80
CA ARG A 213 11.06 -2.85 -14.77
C ARG A 213 11.52 -2.47 -16.17
N ALA A 214 11.60 -3.42 -17.11
CA ALA A 214 11.97 -3.14 -18.49
C ALA A 214 10.95 -2.22 -19.16
N HIS A 215 9.65 -2.44 -18.98
CA HIS A 215 8.59 -1.57 -19.47
C HIS A 215 8.61 -0.17 -18.82
N SER A 216 8.86 -0.07 -17.53
CA SER A 216 9.01 1.23 -16.85
C SER A 216 10.18 2.05 -17.39
N LEU A 217 11.27 1.41 -17.77
CA LEU A 217 12.43 2.07 -18.39
C LEU A 217 12.15 2.48 -19.83
N ALA A 218 11.47 1.64 -20.61
CA ALA A 218 11.07 1.93 -22.00
C ALA A 218 10.02 3.05 -22.05
N GLY A 219 9.02 3.04 -21.17
CA GLY A 219 7.98 4.07 -21.08
C GLY A 219 8.52 5.47 -20.73
N ARG A 220 9.56 5.56 -19.91
CA ARG A 220 10.26 6.83 -19.63
C ARG A 220 11.00 7.39 -20.85
N ARG A 221 11.43 6.53 -21.78
CA ARG A 221 12.08 6.95 -23.02
C ARG A 221 11.09 7.35 -24.14
N ALA A 222 9.86 6.83 -24.11
CA ALA A 222 8.89 6.97 -25.18
C ALA A 222 7.64 7.82 -24.85
N GLY A 223 7.48 8.32 -23.61
CA GLY A 223 6.31 9.11 -23.20
C GLY A 223 4.96 8.40 -23.32
N ILE A 224 4.94 7.07 -23.41
CA ILE A 224 3.74 6.28 -23.67
C ILE A 224 3.21 5.67 -22.37
N HIS A 225 2.02 6.09 -21.99
CA HIS A 225 1.23 5.48 -20.91
C HIS A 225 0.75 4.08 -21.32
N VAL A 226 1.30 3.01 -20.73
CA VAL A 226 0.96 1.60 -21.03
C VAL A 226 -0.26 1.08 -20.22
N TYR A 227 -0.98 1.93 -19.52
CA TYR A 227 -2.15 1.51 -18.73
C TYR A 227 -3.36 1.01 -19.54
N GLY A 228 -3.37 1.19 -20.87
CA GLY A 228 -4.49 0.80 -21.73
C GLY A 228 -4.41 -0.58 -22.41
N ALA A 229 -3.25 -1.21 -22.45
CA ALA A 229 -3.05 -2.36 -23.35
C ALA A 229 -3.39 -3.73 -22.73
N PHE A 230 -3.39 -3.86 -21.42
CA PHE A 230 -3.68 -5.15 -20.74
C PHE A 230 -5.16 -5.35 -20.42
N ALA A 231 -5.92 -4.26 -20.22
CA ALA A 231 -7.35 -4.34 -19.87
C ALA A 231 -8.30 -4.55 -21.07
N ALA A 232 -7.81 -4.40 -22.31
CA ALA A 232 -8.65 -4.37 -23.52
C ALA A 232 -8.47 -5.57 -24.47
N ARG A 233 -7.76 -6.64 -24.08
CA ARG A 233 -7.54 -7.79 -25.00
C ARG A 233 -8.42 -8.97 -24.62
N GLN A 234 -9.28 -9.34 -25.57
CA GLN A 234 -10.10 -10.56 -25.54
C GLN A 234 -9.25 -11.84 -25.29
N PRO A 235 -9.82 -12.89 -24.66
CA PRO A 235 -9.08 -14.05 -24.18
C PRO A 235 -8.24 -14.78 -25.24
N GLN A 236 -8.62 -14.73 -26.52
CA GLN A 236 -7.90 -15.44 -27.60
C GLN A 236 -6.52 -14.86 -27.97
N ARG A 237 -6.20 -13.62 -27.59
CA ARG A 237 -4.89 -13.01 -27.90
C ARG A 237 -3.88 -13.06 -26.74
N SER A 238 -4.33 -13.37 -25.52
CA SER A 238 -3.48 -13.45 -24.33
C SER A 238 -2.62 -14.72 -24.31
N VAL A 239 -3.12 -15.84 -24.88
CA VAL A 239 -2.39 -17.10 -24.97
C VAL A 239 -1.12 -16.96 -25.84
N LEU A 240 -1.22 -16.23 -26.96
CA LEU A 240 -0.07 -16.03 -27.87
C LEU A 240 1.01 -15.14 -27.24
N ALA A 241 0.60 -14.15 -26.45
CA ALA A 241 1.55 -13.26 -25.74
C ALA A 241 2.26 -13.97 -24.59
N ALA A 242 1.56 -14.86 -23.85
CA ALA A 242 2.16 -15.68 -22.81
C ALA A 242 3.15 -16.71 -23.40
N HIS A 243 2.79 -17.34 -24.53
CA HIS A 243 3.68 -18.27 -25.24
C HIS A 243 4.95 -17.58 -25.76
N GLN A 244 4.83 -16.36 -26.28
CA GLN A 244 5.99 -15.57 -26.73
C GLN A 244 6.88 -15.11 -25.57
N CYS A 245 6.30 -14.79 -24.40
CA CYS A 245 7.07 -14.45 -23.20
C CYS A 245 7.81 -15.65 -22.61
N LEU A 246 7.19 -16.83 -22.59
CA LEU A 246 7.83 -18.08 -22.10
C LEU A 246 8.92 -18.56 -23.04
N SER A 247 8.70 -18.50 -24.35
CA SER A 247 9.71 -18.83 -25.38
C SER A 247 10.90 -17.87 -25.34
N ALA A 248 10.66 -16.56 -25.09
CA ALA A 248 11.74 -15.58 -24.95
C ALA A 248 12.52 -15.71 -23.64
N ALA A 249 11.95 -16.37 -22.64
CA ALA A 249 12.61 -16.65 -21.35
C ALA A 249 13.41 -17.96 -21.32
N GLY A 250 13.35 -18.76 -22.39
CA GLY A 250 14.10 -20.03 -22.50
C GLY A 250 13.56 -21.13 -21.59
N ILE A 251 12.24 -21.13 -21.32
CA ILE A 251 11.50 -22.15 -20.55
C ILE A 251 10.57 -22.89 -21.50
#